data_ced8753bcdf567766de156a173cbcad2
#
_entry.id   ced8753bcdf567766de156a173cbcad2
#
_cell.length_a   1.000
_cell.length_b   1.000
_cell.length_c   1.000
_cell.angle_alpha   90.00
_cell.angle_beta   90.00
_cell.angle_gamma   90.00
#
_symmetry.space_group_name_H-M   'P 1'
#
loop_
_entity.id
_entity.type
_entity.pdbx_description
1 polymer ?
#
loop_
_entity_poly.entity_id
_entity_poly.type
_entity_poly.pdbx_seq_one_letter_code
_entity_poly.pdbx_strand_id
1 'polypeptide(L)'
;MIGHVDARNRALLTVSVSKNMASLSVPVTTWIDTAFDGHLVFSRKLIEALDLDALVETEAILADGSKVVLETFLCFLDWFGERRALQVIANDGSFPLLGTGLLERRVLHIDYAQRSLTLD
;
A
#
# COMPACT_ATOMS: atom_id res chain seq x y z
N MET A 1 1.84 -14.16 -5.30
CA MET A 1 2.71 -13.04 -5.68
C MET A 1 4.10 -13.23 -5.07
N ILE A 2 5.12 -12.82 -5.76
CA ILE A 2 6.51 -12.97 -5.34
C ILE A 2 7.12 -11.58 -5.13
N GLY A 3 7.73 -11.38 -3.97
CA GLY A 3 8.49 -10.19 -3.65
C GLY A 3 9.92 -10.54 -3.27
N HIS A 4 10.56 -9.67 -2.52
CA HIS A 4 11.92 -9.91 -2.04
C HIS A 4 12.22 -9.09 -0.79
N VAL A 5 13.31 -9.44 -0.11
CA VAL A 5 13.86 -8.65 0.99
C VAL A 5 15.09 -7.92 0.47
N ASP A 6 15.10 -6.59 0.59
CA ASP A 6 16.20 -5.77 0.06
C ASP A 6 17.39 -5.68 1.04
N ALA A 7 18.41 -4.93 0.64
CA ALA A 7 19.65 -4.79 1.42
C ALA A 7 19.43 -4.10 2.79
N ARG A 8 18.31 -3.41 2.98
CA ARG A 8 17.92 -2.79 4.26
C ARG A 8 16.97 -3.65 5.08
N ASN A 9 16.82 -4.93 4.73
CA ASN A 9 15.90 -5.86 5.37
C ASN A 9 14.43 -5.44 5.28
N ARG A 10 14.06 -4.74 4.21
CA ARG A 10 12.67 -4.41 3.94
C ARG A 10 12.02 -5.51 3.11
N ALA A 11 10.86 -5.97 3.57
CA ALA A 11 10.06 -6.94 2.83
C ALA A 11 9.23 -6.21 1.78
N LEU A 12 9.61 -6.32 0.51
CA LEU A 12 9.07 -5.54 -0.58
C LEU A 12 8.21 -6.40 -1.51
N LEU A 13 7.09 -5.83 -1.93
CA LEU A 13 6.18 -6.43 -2.90
C LEU A 13 5.77 -5.36 -3.92
N THR A 14 6.01 -5.63 -5.20
CA THR A 14 5.56 -4.75 -6.28
C THR A 14 4.13 -5.08 -6.64
N VAL A 15 3.26 -4.08 -6.57
CA VAL A 15 1.84 -4.18 -6.90
C VAL A 15 1.54 -3.32 -8.12
N SER A 16 0.43 -3.59 -8.78
CA SER A 16 -0.02 -2.83 -9.95
C SER A 16 -1.25 -2.01 -9.57
N VAL A 17 -1.14 -0.71 -9.72
CA VAL A 17 -2.19 0.24 -9.36
C VAL A 17 -2.61 1.08 -10.55
N SER A 18 -3.83 1.58 -10.52
CA SER A 18 -4.35 2.47 -11.55
C SER A 18 -5.29 3.52 -10.97
N LYS A 19 -5.51 4.55 -11.77
CA LYS A 19 -6.41 5.65 -11.46
C LYS A 19 -7.89 5.24 -11.50
N ASN A 20 -8.24 4.31 -12.40
CA ASN A 20 -9.62 3.86 -12.60
C ASN A 20 -9.63 2.42 -13.14
N MET A 21 -10.82 1.88 -13.40
CA MET A 21 -10.98 0.51 -13.88
C MET A 21 -10.43 0.28 -15.29
N ALA A 22 -10.34 1.31 -16.11
CA ALA A 22 -10.00 1.19 -17.52
C ALA A 22 -8.56 1.58 -17.85
N SER A 23 -7.88 2.31 -16.97
CA SER A 23 -6.50 2.75 -17.19
C SER A 23 -5.50 1.62 -17.10
N LEU A 24 -4.38 1.77 -17.82
CA LEU A 24 -3.26 0.87 -17.66
C LEU A 24 -2.72 0.95 -16.24
N SER A 25 -2.34 -0.20 -15.69
CA SER A 25 -1.74 -0.25 -14.36
C SER A 25 -0.29 0.20 -14.38
N VAL A 26 0.15 0.75 -13.25
CA VAL A 26 1.51 1.22 -13.02
C VAL A 26 2.10 0.41 -11.86
N PRO A 27 3.32 -0.13 -11.99
CA PRO A 27 3.94 -0.87 -10.89
C PRO A 27 4.38 0.08 -9.78
N VAL A 28 4.10 -0.29 -8.55
CA VAL A 28 4.54 0.42 -7.35
C VAL A 28 5.14 -0.60 -6.39
N THR A 29 6.39 -0.40 -6.00
CA THR A 29 7.03 -1.25 -4.99
C THR A 29 6.63 -0.77 -3.61
N THR A 30 6.03 -1.65 -2.83
CA THR A 30 5.55 -1.36 -1.48
C THR A 30 6.36 -2.11 -0.44
N TRP A 31 6.47 -1.51 0.74
CA TRP A 31 7.03 -2.15 1.92
C TRP A 31 5.87 -2.71 2.74
N ILE A 32 5.87 -4.01 2.99
CA ILE A 32 4.83 -4.64 3.80
C ILE A 32 5.02 -4.22 5.25
N ASP A 33 3.99 -3.56 5.79
CA ASP A 33 3.96 -3.05 7.16
C ASP A 33 2.83 -3.72 7.94
N THR A 34 3.17 -4.72 8.73
CA THR A 34 2.19 -5.48 9.51
C THR A 34 1.69 -4.73 10.75
N ALA A 35 2.25 -3.56 11.06
CA ALA A 35 1.74 -2.68 12.09
C ALA A 35 0.67 -1.71 11.58
N PHE A 36 0.44 -1.66 10.28
CA PHE A 36 -0.56 -0.82 9.63
C PHE A 36 -1.76 -1.68 9.23
N ASP A 37 -2.95 -1.35 9.73
CA ASP A 37 -4.18 -2.13 9.51
C ASP A 37 -4.99 -1.71 8.27
N GLY A 38 -4.59 -0.65 7.58
CA GLY A 38 -5.22 -0.22 6.33
C GLY A 38 -4.71 -0.98 5.10
N HIS A 39 -4.92 -0.39 3.93
CA HIS A 39 -4.55 -0.98 2.65
C HIS A 39 -3.21 -0.44 2.15
N LEU A 40 -3.17 0.82 1.69
CA LEU A 40 -1.98 1.43 1.10
C LEU A 40 -1.72 2.82 1.69
N VAL A 41 -0.45 3.16 1.83
CA VAL A 41 0.02 4.51 2.12
C VAL A 41 0.99 4.92 1.04
N PHE A 42 0.74 6.05 0.39
CA PHE A 42 1.62 6.61 -0.63
C PHE A 42 2.04 8.04 -0.25
N SER A 43 3.19 8.46 -0.71
CA SER A 43 3.59 9.87 -0.60
C SER A 43 2.66 10.74 -1.46
N ARG A 44 2.52 12.02 -1.08
CA ARG A 44 1.74 12.98 -1.88
C ARG A 44 2.28 13.08 -3.31
N LYS A 45 3.59 13.02 -3.47
CA LYS A 45 4.25 13.07 -4.77
C LYS A 45 3.84 11.90 -5.67
N LEU A 46 3.77 10.68 -5.11
CA LEU A 46 3.33 9.51 -5.86
C LEU A 46 1.84 9.61 -6.23
N ILE A 47 1.01 10.08 -5.30
CA ILE A 47 -0.42 10.28 -5.54
C ILE A 47 -0.65 11.26 -6.70
N GLU A 48 0.09 12.36 -6.72
CA GLU A 48 0.04 13.33 -7.82
C GLU A 48 0.52 12.73 -9.14
N ALA A 49 1.62 11.96 -9.12
CA ALA A 49 2.14 11.31 -10.31
C ALA A 49 1.16 10.28 -10.89
N LEU A 50 0.39 9.61 -10.05
CA LEU A 50 -0.65 8.66 -10.46
C LEU A 50 -1.99 9.35 -10.78
N ASP A 51 -2.11 10.64 -10.50
CA ASP A 51 -3.32 11.44 -10.72
C ASP A 51 -4.57 10.84 -10.05
N LEU A 52 -4.42 10.41 -8.80
CA LEU A 52 -5.52 9.80 -8.04
C LEU A 52 -6.54 10.84 -7.59
N ASP A 53 -7.82 10.45 -7.60
CA ASP A 53 -8.91 11.31 -7.16
C ASP A 53 -8.98 11.35 -5.64
N ALA A 54 -9.14 12.56 -5.08
CA ALA A 54 -9.30 12.74 -3.65
C ALA A 54 -10.65 12.19 -3.18
N LEU A 55 -10.61 11.54 -2.03
CA LEU A 55 -11.78 11.13 -1.26
C LEU A 55 -11.99 12.09 -0.09
N VAL A 56 -12.84 11.67 0.85
CA VAL A 56 -13.11 12.48 2.05
C VAL A 56 -11.92 12.45 3.00
N GLU A 57 -11.73 13.53 3.76
CA GLU A 57 -10.82 13.56 4.89
C GLU A 57 -11.35 12.68 6.02
N THR A 58 -10.46 11.94 6.67
CA THR A 58 -10.80 11.05 7.79
C THR A 58 -9.99 11.47 9.01
N GLU A 59 -10.64 11.62 10.15
CA GLU A 59 -9.96 11.82 11.43
C GLU A 59 -9.42 10.50 11.95
N ALA A 60 -8.19 10.52 12.44
CA ALA A 60 -7.59 9.40 13.16
C ALA A 60 -7.10 9.85 14.53
N ILE A 61 -7.18 8.97 15.52
CA ILE A 61 -6.67 9.20 16.86
C ILE A 61 -5.34 8.47 16.99
N LEU A 62 -4.28 9.20 17.32
CA LEU A 62 -2.95 8.63 17.56
C LEU A 62 -2.86 8.00 18.94
N ALA A 63 -1.79 7.22 19.18
CA ALA A 63 -1.57 6.52 20.44
C ALA A 63 -1.47 7.47 21.64
N ASP A 64 -1.05 8.72 21.44
CA ASP A 64 -0.98 9.76 22.47
C ASP A 64 -2.31 10.48 22.71
N GLY A 65 -3.39 10.08 22.03
CA GLY A 65 -4.71 10.71 22.13
C GLY A 65 -4.91 11.91 21.21
N SER A 66 -3.88 12.36 20.49
CA SER A 66 -4.02 13.46 19.54
C SER A 66 -4.83 13.05 18.32
N LYS A 67 -5.52 14.01 17.70
CA LYS A 67 -6.28 13.81 16.49
C LYS A 67 -5.49 14.33 15.29
N VAL A 68 -5.46 13.55 14.22
CA VAL A 68 -4.91 13.97 12.93
C VAL A 68 -5.97 13.80 11.85
N VAL A 69 -5.93 14.66 10.84
CA VAL A 69 -6.76 14.54 9.65
C VAL A 69 -5.95 13.81 8.60
N LEU A 70 -6.48 12.68 8.11
CA LEU A 70 -5.87 11.91 7.05
C LEU A 70 -6.53 12.26 5.73
N GLU A 71 -5.72 12.60 4.74
CA GLU A 71 -6.17 12.74 3.37
C GLU A 71 -6.16 11.38 2.70
N THR A 72 -7.27 11.01 2.08
CA THR A 72 -7.42 9.74 1.40
C THR A 72 -7.76 9.93 -0.07
N PHE A 73 -7.34 8.99 -0.88
CA PHE A 73 -7.51 9.02 -2.33
C PHE A 73 -8.02 7.69 -2.82
N LEU A 74 -8.74 7.69 -3.92
CA LEU A 74 -9.22 6.49 -4.58
C LEU A 74 -8.10 5.91 -5.44
N CYS A 75 -7.84 4.62 -5.25
CA CYS A 75 -6.87 3.87 -6.03
C CYS A 75 -7.48 2.53 -6.44
N PHE A 76 -7.14 2.05 -7.60
CA PHE A 76 -7.50 0.71 -8.05
C PHE A 76 -6.26 -0.17 -8.03
N LEU A 77 -6.38 -1.33 -7.40
CA LEU A 77 -5.30 -2.29 -7.21
C LEU A 77 -5.63 -3.58 -7.95
N ASP A 78 -4.71 -4.05 -8.78
CA ASP A 78 -4.78 -5.39 -9.34
C ASP A 78 -4.33 -6.39 -8.29
N TRP A 79 -5.27 -7.19 -7.80
CA TRP A 79 -5.06 -8.04 -6.64
C TRP A 79 -5.65 -9.43 -6.87
N PHE A 80 -4.78 -10.40 -7.09
CA PHE A 80 -5.16 -11.81 -7.32
C PHE A 80 -6.25 -11.98 -8.39
N GLY A 81 -6.05 -11.37 -9.55
CA GLY A 81 -6.95 -11.49 -10.70
C GLY A 81 -8.14 -10.54 -10.72
N GLU A 82 -8.28 -9.70 -9.70
CA GLU A 82 -9.35 -8.69 -9.63
C GLU A 82 -8.76 -7.28 -9.54
N ARG A 83 -9.46 -6.32 -10.11
CA ARG A 83 -9.13 -4.91 -9.91
C ARG A 83 -10.07 -4.34 -8.85
N ARG A 84 -9.53 -4.04 -7.67
CA ARG A 84 -10.29 -3.58 -6.52
C ARG A 84 -10.12 -2.08 -6.32
N ALA A 85 -11.23 -1.40 -6.05
CA ALA A 85 -11.20 -0.02 -5.58
C ALA A 85 -10.87 0.00 -4.07
N LEU A 86 -9.93 0.85 -3.68
CA LEU A 86 -9.57 1.00 -2.27
C LEU A 86 -9.07 2.40 -1.95
N GLN A 87 -8.92 2.67 -0.67
CA GLN A 87 -8.39 3.95 -0.18
C GLN A 87 -6.88 3.88 -0.05
N VAL A 88 -6.24 4.94 -0.48
CA VAL A 88 -4.83 5.21 -0.22
C VAL A 88 -4.74 6.40 0.73
N ILE A 89 -3.96 6.25 1.79
CA ILE A 89 -3.67 7.33 2.72
C ILE A 89 -2.43 8.07 2.24
N ALA A 90 -2.51 9.40 2.18
CA ALA A 90 -1.37 10.24 1.88
C ALA A 90 -0.53 10.48 3.14
N ASN A 91 0.80 10.39 3.00
CA ASN A 91 1.72 10.81 4.06
C ASN A 91 2.93 11.54 3.49
N ASP A 92 3.81 12.02 4.36
CA ASP A 92 5.03 12.71 3.99
C ASP A 92 6.23 11.75 3.90
N GLY A 93 6.01 10.47 4.14
CA GLY A 93 7.03 9.43 4.00
C GLY A 93 7.42 9.19 2.55
N SER A 94 8.58 8.62 2.35
CA SER A 94 9.15 8.43 1.02
C SER A 94 8.89 7.04 0.43
N PHE A 95 8.48 6.06 1.25
CA PHE A 95 8.31 4.69 0.78
C PHE A 95 6.86 4.25 0.89
N PRO A 96 6.28 3.71 -0.20
CA PRO A 96 4.91 3.19 -0.16
C PRO A 96 4.77 2.02 0.82
N LEU A 97 3.68 2.00 1.60
CA LEU A 97 3.39 0.94 2.56
C LEU A 97 2.17 0.14 2.13
N LEU A 98 2.22 -1.17 2.41
CA LEU A 98 1.10 -2.08 2.21
C LEU A 98 0.73 -2.69 3.57
N GLY A 99 -0.51 -2.48 3.99
CA GLY A 99 -1.00 -2.86 5.31
C GLY A 99 -1.72 -4.20 5.35
N THR A 100 -2.04 -4.62 6.58
CA THR A 100 -2.67 -5.91 6.84
C THR A 100 -4.10 -6.02 6.31
N GLY A 101 -4.76 -4.89 6.03
CA GLY A 101 -6.07 -4.91 5.38
C GLY A 101 -6.08 -5.64 4.03
N LEU A 102 -4.93 -5.68 3.35
CA LEU A 102 -4.75 -6.44 2.10
C LEU A 102 -4.29 -7.87 2.33
N LEU A 103 -3.83 -8.20 3.52
CA LEU A 103 -3.30 -9.52 3.85
C LEU A 103 -4.35 -10.47 4.43
N GLU A 104 -5.55 -9.98 4.68
CA GLU A 104 -6.64 -10.79 5.23
C GLU A 104 -6.89 -12.02 4.36
N ARG A 105 -6.93 -13.20 5.00
CA ARG A 105 -7.09 -14.51 4.35
C ARG A 105 -5.97 -14.86 3.36
N ARG A 106 -4.81 -14.23 3.51
CA ARG A 106 -3.62 -14.50 2.71
C ARG A 106 -2.54 -15.12 3.59
N VAL A 107 -1.61 -15.78 2.95
CA VAL A 107 -0.43 -16.34 3.61
C VAL A 107 0.80 -15.58 3.13
N LEU A 108 1.42 -14.87 4.05
CA LEU A 108 2.65 -14.13 3.80
C LEU A 108 3.83 -14.92 4.36
N HIS A 109 4.79 -15.26 3.51
CA HIS A 109 6.03 -15.90 3.90
C HIS A 109 7.19 -14.98 3.58
N ILE A 110 7.97 -14.63 4.60
CA ILE A 110 9.18 -13.81 4.45
C ILE A 110 10.36 -14.59 4.98
N ASP A 111 11.36 -14.78 4.14
CA ASP A 111 12.61 -15.46 4.50
C ASP A 111 13.75 -14.45 4.39
N TYR A 112 14.24 -13.99 5.55
CA TYR A 112 15.31 -13.02 5.60
C TYR A 112 16.68 -13.62 5.29
N ALA A 113 16.85 -14.94 5.46
CA ALA A 113 18.09 -15.62 5.11
C ALA A 113 18.25 -15.74 3.60
N GLN A 114 17.18 -16.11 2.90
CA GLN A 114 17.15 -16.25 1.43
C GLN A 114 16.72 -14.98 0.72
N ARG A 115 16.31 -13.94 1.45
CA ARG A 115 15.81 -12.67 0.93
C ARG A 115 14.64 -12.84 -0.02
N SER A 116 13.75 -13.77 0.29
CA SER A 116 12.58 -14.10 -0.52
C SER A 116 11.28 -13.73 0.20
N LEU A 117 10.25 -13.48 -0.57
CA LEU A 117 8.91 -13.18 -0.09
C LEU A 117 7.89 -13.80 -1.03
N THR A 118 6.91 -14.48 -0.46
CA THR A 118 5.74 -14.94 -1.22
C THR A 118 4.46 -14.53 -0.50
N LEU A 119 3.46 -14.22 -1.28
CA LEU A 119 2.11 -13.91 -0.82
C LEU A 119 1.11 -14.72 -1.64
N ASP A 120 0.37 -15.57 -0.94
CA ASP A 120 -0.61 -16.47 -1.56
C ASP A 120 -2.04 -16.23 -1.08
#